data_bf2f34f6c6cf42b6d1c1b8e52ec628f2
#
_entry.id   bf2f34f6c6cf42b6d1c1b8e52ec628f2
#
_cell.length_a   1.000
_cell.length_b   1.000
_cell.length_c   1.000
_cell.angle_alpha   90.00
_cell.angle_beta   90.00
_cell.angle_gamma   90.00
#
_symmetry.space_group_name_H-M   'P 1'
#
loop_
_entity.id
_entity.type
_entity.pdbx_description
1 polymer ?
#
loop_
_entity_poly.entity_id
_entity_poly.type
_entity_poly.pdbx_seq_one_letter_code
_entity_poly.pdbx_strand_id
1 'polypeptide(L)'
;MEIRYYVSGIGYDEDDCVTDYECDFGDFDTYEEAYECFVKVQCSNPESLFSHPFASYQMLVQLEECEETEDEINCIDVKNEWWIENPNFKEEV
;
A
#
# COMPACT_ATOMS: atom_id res chain seq x y z
N MET A 1 17.90 4.68 16.47
CA MET A 1 16.82 5.15 15.62
C MET A 1 17.25 5.05 14.17
N GLU A 2 16.48 4.35 13.36
CA GLU A 2 16.75 4.19 11.95
C GLU A 2 15.61 4.76 11.12
N ILE A 3 15.95 5.36 9.99
CA ILE A 3 14.96 5.78 9.03
C ILE A 3 14.82 4.68 7.99
N ARG A 4 13.59 4.21 7.79
CA ARG A 4 13.28 3.20 6.79
C ARG A 4 12.08 3.65 5.96
N TYR A 5 11.97 3.06 4.78
CA TYR A 5 10.91 3.40 3.83
C TYR A 5 10.08 2.16 3.57
N TYR A 6 8.77 2.30 3.74
CA TYR A 6 7.81 1.21 3.60
C TYR A 6 6.91 1.46 2.41
N VAL A 7 6.69 0.43 1.60
CA VAL A 7 5.72 0.46 0.51
C VAL A 7 4.62 -0.51 0.87
N SER A 8 3.42 0.00 1.02
CA SER A 8 2.27 -0.80 1.44
C SER A 8 0.99 -0.36 0.75
N GLY A 9 -0.03 -1.21 0.83
CA GLY A 9 -1.34 -0.92 0.29
C GLY A 9 -2.42 -1.21 1.31
N ILE A 10 -3.43 -0.36 1.35
CA ILE A 10 -4.59 -0.53 2.22
C ILE A 10 -5.84 -0.47 1.37
N GLY A 11 -6.73 -1.44 1.56
CA GLY A 11 -7.98 -1.49 0.84
C GLY A 11 -9.03 -0.55 1.41
N TYR A 12 -9.83 0.01 0.51
CA TYR A 12 -10.97 0.88 0.85
C TYR A 12 -12.22 0.35 0.17
N ASP A 13 -13.36 0.46 0.83
CA ASP A 13 -14.64 0.08 0.25
C ASP A 13 -15.25 1.23 -0.56
N GLU A 14 -16.47 1.03 -1.06
CA GLU A 14 -17.18 2.02 -1.87
C GLU A 14 -17.51 3.31 -1.11
N ASP A 15 -17.57 3.22 0.22
CA ASP A 15 -17.91 4.36 1.09
C ASP A 15 -16.66 5.07 1.61
N ASP A 16 -15.48 4.78 1.02
CA ASP A 16 -14.18 5.32 1.43
C ASP A 16 -13.76 4.91 2.84
N CYS A 17 -14.24 3.77 3.30
CA CYS A 17 -13.86 3.21 4.59
C CYS A 17 -12.76 2.16 4.42
N VAL A 18 -11.80 2.17 5.34
CA VAL A 18 -10.71 1.19 5.35
C VAL A 18 -11.26 -0.21 5.58
N THR A 19 -10.82 -1.16 4.76
CA THR A 19 -11.16 -2.58 4.91
C THR A 19 -10.03 -3.31 5.63
N ASP A 20 -10.24 -4.60 5.90
CA ASP A 20 -9.20 -5.44 6.50
C ASP A 20 -8.14 -5.89 5.48
N TYR A 21 -8.26 -5.49 4.23
CA TYR A 21 -7.33 -5.88 3.18
C TYR A 21 -6.08 -5.00 3.23
N GLU A 22 -4.94 -5.61 3.50
CA GLU A 22 -3.66 -4.94 3.55
C GLU A 22 -2.63 -5.72 2.74
N CYS A 23 -1.74 -4.98 2.05
CA CYS A 23 -0.62 -5.56 1.34
C CYS A 23 0.68 -4.90 1.80
N ASP A 24 1.69 -5.72 2.06
CA ASP A 24 3.03 -5.24 2.37
C ASP A 24 3.93 -5.56 1.16
N PHE A 25 4.39 -4.53 0.47
CA PHE A 25 5.22 -4.70 -0.73
C PHE A 25 6.71 -4.69 -0.41
N GLY A 26 7.08 -4.24 0.76
CA GLY A 26 8.45 -4.28 1.23
C GLY A 26 8.87 -3.06 2.05
N ASP A 27 10.06 -3.18 2.64
CA ASP A 27 10.69 -2.11 3.39
C ASP A 27 12.14 -1.98 2.93
N PHE A 28 12.67 -0.77 2.97
CA PHE A 28 13.93 -0.44 2.34
C PHE A 28 14.73 0.56 3.17
N ASP A 29 16.05 0.52 3.01
CA ASP A 29 16.96 1.42 3.72
C ASP A 29 17.02 2.81 3.09
N THR A 30 16.73 2.91 1.78
CA THR A 30 16.82 4.17 1.05
C THR A 30 15.51 4.50 0.34
N TYR A 31 15.29 5.78 0.12
CA TYR A 31 14.13 6.24 -0.64
C TYR A 31 14.16 5.69 -2.09
N GLU A 32 15.32 5.68 -2.70
CA GLU A 32 15.49 5.25 -4.10
C GLU A 32 15.05 3.80 -4.29
N GLU A 33 15.44 2.92 -3.36
CA GLU A 33 15.02 1.51 -3.41
C GLU A 33 13.51 1.36 -3.23
N ALA A 34 12.95 2.12 -2.27
CA ALA A 34 11.51 2.10 -2.03
C ALA A 34 10.74 2.65 -3.23
N TYR A 35 11.26 3.71 -3.86
CA TYR A 35 10.63 4.30 -5.04
C TYR A 35 10.60 3.32 -6.21
N GLU A 36 11.68 2.56 -6.41
CA GLU A 36 11.69 1.51 -7.43
C GLU A 36 10.60 0.47 -7.19
N CYS A 37 10.42 0.07 -5.93
CA CYS A 37 9.34 -0.84 -5.57
C CYS A 37 7.97 -0.21 -5.84
N PHE A 38 7.79 1.04 -5.46
CA PHE A 38 6.54 1.77 -5.68
C PHE A 38 6.17 1.82 -7.16
N VAL A 39 7.15 2.11 -8.03
CA VAL A 39 6.95 2.15 -9.47
C VAL A 39 6.59 0.76 -10.01
N LYS A 40 7.23 -0.29 -9.50
CA LYS A 40 6.91 -1.67 -9.89
C LYS A 40 5.47 -2.03 -9.56
N VAL A 41 5.00 -1.60 -8.39
CA VAL A 41 3.61 -1.81 -7.99
C VAL A 41 2.66 -1.09 -8.95
N GLN A 42 2.99 0.15 -9.32
CA GLN A 42 2.18 0.91 -10.29
C GLN A 42 2.11 0.23 -11.65
N CYS A 43 3.18 -0.45 -12.06
CA CYS A 43 3.26 -1.15 -13.34
C CYS A 43 2.69 -2.56 -13.29
N SER A 44 2.33 -3.06 -12.12
CA SER A 44 1.78 -4.39 -11.94
C SER A 44 0.35 -4.47 -12.47
N ASN A 45 -0.05 -5.68 -12.88
CA ASN A 45 -1.43 -5.92 -13.27
C ASN A 45 -2.33 -5.73 -12.04
N PRO A 46 -3.33 -4.81 -12.11
CA PRO A 46 -4.23 -4.59 -10.98
C PRO A 46 -4.89 -5.86 -10.45
N GLU A 47 -5.19 -6.81 -11.32
CA GLU A 47 -5.80 -8.08 -10.91
C GLU A 47 -4.91 -8.87 -9.94
N SER A 48 -3.60 -8.76 -10.07
CA SER A 48 -2.67 -9.46 -9.19
C SER A 48 -2.55 -8.86 -7.80
N LEU A 49 -2.97 -7.60 -7.65
CA LEU A 49 -2.89 -6.89 -6.37
C LEU A 49 -4.08 -7.19 -5.46
N PHE A 50 -5.17 -7.70 -6.02
CA PHE A 50 -6.38 -8.02 -5.26
C PHE A 50 -6.62 -9.53 -5.30
N SER A 51 -6.44 -10.18 -4.16
CA SER A 51 -6.58 -11.64 -4.06
C SER A 51 -8.03 -12.12 -4.03
N HIS A 52 -8.97 -11.22 -3.80
CA HIS A 52 -10.38 -11.56 -3.67
C HIS A 52 -11.26 -10.44 -4.23
N PRO A 53 -12.24 -10.75 -5.10
CA PRO A 53 -13.05 -9.72 -5.77
C PRO A 53 -13.90 -8.86 -4.82
N PHE A 54 -14.16 -9.35 -3.62
CA PHE A 54 -14.93 -8.61 -2.61
C PHE A 54 -14.06 -7.96 -1.54
N ALA A 55 -12.74 -8.10 -1.65
CA ALA A 55 -11.83 -7.65 -0.60
C ALA A 55 -11.85 -6.13 -0.45
N SER A 56 -11.86 -5.42 -1.57
CA SER A 56 -11.82 -3.96 -1.56
C SER A 56 -12.29 -3.41 -2.88
N TYR A 57 -12.90 -2.24 -2.84
CA TYR A 57 -13.27 -1.51 -4.04
C TYR A 57 -12.03 -0.89 -4.70
N GLN A 58 -11.14 -0.33 -3.89
CA GLN A 58 -9.89 0.28 -4.33
C GLN A 58 -8.82 0.12 -3.27
N MET A 59 -7.58 0.40 -3.65
CA MET A 59 -6.44 0.31 -2.76
C MET A 59 -5.63 1.59 -2.82
N LEU A 60 -5.22 2.10 -1.67
CA LEU A 60 -4.27 3.18 -1.58
C LEU A 60 -2.88 2.60 -1.37
N VAL A 61 -2.00 2.77 -2.34
CA VAL A 61 -0.60 2.37 -2.24
C VAL A 61 0.20 3.58 -1.79
N GLN A 62 0.99 3.40 -0.73
CA GLN A 62 1.77 4.49 -0.15
C GLN A 62 3.24 4.09 0.01
N LEU A 63 4.12 5.05 -0.24
CA LEU A 63 5.53 4.98 0.14
C LEU A 63 5.69 5.92 1.32
N GLU A 64 6.02 5.36 2.48
CA GLU A 64 6.12 6.11 3.73
C GLU A 64 7.54 6.12 4.27
N GLU A 65 7.97 7.29 4.76
CA GLU A 65 9.21 7.42 5.52
C GLU A 65 8.87 7.20 6.98
N CYS A 66 9.51 6.22 7.59
CA CYS A 66 9.23 5.84 8.97
C CYS A 66 10.48 5.84 9.82
N GLU A 67 10.28 6.16 11.09
CA GLU A 67 11.31 6.10 12.12
C GLU A 67 11.14 4.79 12.88
N GLU A 68 12.15 3.93 12.82
CA GLU A 68 12.10 2.63 13.45
C GLU A 68 12.98 2.62 14.69
N THR A 69 12.39 2.23 15.81
CA THR A 69 13.10 2.01 17.09
C THR A 69 12.91 0.56 17.50
N GLU A 70 13.55 0.14 18.60
CA GLU A 70 13.42 -1.25 19.10
C GLU A 70 11.97 -1.64 19.42
N ASP A 71 11.16 -0.69 19.82
CA ASP A 71 9.81 -0.96 20.32
C ASP A 71 8.69 -0.56 19.39
N GLU A 72 8.94 0.32 18.41
CA GLU A 72 7.86 0.84 17.55
C GLU A 72 8.35 1.36 16.21
N ILE A 73 7.40 1.48 15.29
CA ILE A 73 7.60 2.07 13.97
C ILE A 73 6.61 3.21 13.84
N ASN A 74 7.13 4.41 13.60
CA ASN A 74 6.29 5.61 13.46
C ASN A 74 6.44 6.20 12.06
N CYS A 75 5.32 6.37 11.36
CA CYS A 75 5.33 7.07 10.08
C CYS A 75 5.58 8.55 10.33
N ILE A 76 6.64 9.08 9.69
CA ILE A 76 6.99 10.50 9.79
C ILE A 76 6.36 11.29 8.64
N ASP A 77 6.36 10.71 7.44
CA ASP A 77 5.92 11.41 6.23
C ASP A 77 5.49 10.41 5.16
N VAL A 78 4.45 10.75 4.42
CA VAL A 78 4.03 10.00 3.25
C VAL A 78 4.66 10.67 2.05
N LYS A 79 5.59 9.97 1.38
CA LYS A 79 6.33 10.52 0.25
C LYS A 79 5.59 10.40 -1.07
N ASN A 80 4.90 9.28 -1.28
CA ASN A 80 4.19 9.01 -2.53
C ASN A 80 2.91 8.27 -2.23
N GLU A 81 1.87 8.55 -3.02
CA GLU A 81 0.58 7.89 -2.91
C GLU A 81 0.05 7.58 -4.31
N TRP A 82 -0.67 6.46 -4.43
CA TRP A 82 -1.31 6.08 -5.68
C TRP A 82 -2.54 5.25 -5.40
N TRP A 83 -3.66 5.64 -5.99
CA TRP A 83 -4.93 4.91 -5.88
C TRP A 83 -5.11 3.97 -7.05
N ILE A 84 -5.53 2.74 -6.77
CA ILE A 84 -5.81 1.75 -7.79
C ILE A 84 -7.17 1.12 -7.54
N GLU A 85 -7.99 1.03 -8.60
CA GLU A 85 -9.30 0.41 -8.53
C GLU A 85 -9.17 -1.10 -8.72
N ASN A 86 -9.98 -1.87 -7.98
CA ASN A 86 -10.05 -3.31 -8.15
C ASN A 86 -10.88 -3.63 -9.39
N PRO A 87 -10.26 -4.16 -10.46
CA PRO A 87 -10.98 -4.45 -11.71
C PRO A 87 -11.97 -5.61 -11.58
N ASN A 88 -11.82 -6.41 -10.54
CA ASN A 88 -12.67 -7.59 -10.30
C ASN A 88 -13.67 -7.35 -9.17
N PHE A 89 -13.79 -6.11 -8.71
CA PHE A 89 -14.72 -5.79 -7.63
C PHE A 89 -16.15 -6.15 -8.02
N LYS A 90 -16.84 -6.83 -7.09
CA LYS A 90 -18.26 -7.18 -7.27
C LYS A 90 -19.01 -6.77 -6.02
N GLU A 91 -20.15 -6.14 -6.22
CA GLU A 91 -21.03 -5.82 -5.12
C GLU A 91 -21.64 -7.12 -4.56
N GLU A 92 -21.66 -7.22 -3.25
CA GLU A 92 -22.43 -8.28 -2.60
C GLU A 92 -23.91 -7.90 -2.66
N VAL A 93 -24.68 -8.77 -3.24
CA VAL A 93 -26.12 -8.56 -3.37
C VAL A 93 -26.85 -9.39 -2.35
#